data_74486f60af74a30db77100d473fbbf4e
#
_entry.id   74486f60af74a30db77100d473fbbf4e
#
_cell.length_a   1.000
_cell.length_b   1.000
_cell.length_c   1.000
_cell.angle_alpha   90.00
_cell.angle_beta   90.00
_cell.angle_gamma   90.00
#
_symmetry.space_group_name_H-M   'P 1'
#
loop_
_entity.id
_entity.type
_entity.pdbx_description
1 polymer ?
#
loop_
_entity_poly.entity_id
_entity_poly.type
_entity_poly.pdbx_seq_one_letter_code
_entity_poly.pdbx_strand_id
1 'polypeptide(L)'
;MVITGAEESLTGNPTNYDRLQELKAFDDSKSGVKGIVDAGITKIPRIFVRPPEDRATGEPTDTHFTIPVIDLGGQRADAVDGVRRAAEEVGFFQLVNHGIADRVLEEMLEAARGFHELPREVKSEYYTRELAKKVKFRSNFDLYKSRFANWRDSLYCVMGPDPLDPQELPLVCRYSFTSHF
;
A
#
# COMPACT_ATOMS: atom_id res chain seq x y z
N MET A 1 -35.77 17.47 -31.42
CA MET A 1 -35.20 16.15 -31.65
C MET A 1 -34.70 15.69 -30.30
N VAL A 2 -35.50 14.87 -29.61
CA VAL A 2 -35.28 14.42 -28.23
C VAL A 2 -34.48 13.14 -28.32
N ILE A 3 -33.27 13.14 -27.78
CA ILE A 3 -32.46 11.91 -27.63
C ILE A 3 -32.79 11.32 -26.28
N THR A 4 -33.65 10.31 -26.29
CA THR A 4 -33.92 9.45 -25.15
C THR A 4 -32.69 8.62 -24.86
N GLY A 5 -32.01 8.90 -23.71
CA GLY A 5 -30.97 8.06 -23.16
C GLY A 5 -31.55 6.72 -22.74
N ALA A 6 -31.07 5.65 -23.32
CA ALA A 6 -31.36 4.30 -22.90
C ALA A 6 -30.70 4.07 -21.55
N GLU A 7 -31.48 3.90 -20.48
CA GLU A 7 -31.07 3.27 -19.23
C GLU A 7 -30.79 1.80 -19.53
N GLU A 8 -29.53 1.45 -19.80
CA GLU A 8 -29.12 0.06 -19.80
C GLU A 8 -29.22 -0.49 -18.37
N SER A 9 -30.27 -1.27 -18.19
CA SER A 9 -30.55 -2.09 -17.03
C SER A 9 -29.35 -3.04 -16.74
N LEU A 10 -28.57 -2.72 -15.70
CA LEU A 10 -27.49 -3.57 -15.21
C LEU A 10 -28.05 -4.75 -14.38
N THR A 11 -28.91 -5.56 -14.98
CA THR A 11 -29.23 -6.91 -14.48
C THR A 11 -28.41 -7.93 -15.25
N GLY A 12 -27.08 -7.84 -15.16
CA GLY A 12 -26.19 -8.95 -15.50
C GLY A 12 -26.38 -10.05 -14.46
N ASN A 13 -26.82 -11.20 -14.93
CA ASN A 13 -27.11 -12.41 -14.17
C ASN A 13 -25.94 -12.72 -13.18
N PRO A 14 -26.16 -12.86 -11.85
CA PRO A 14 -25.09 -13.07 -10.86
C PRO A 14 -24.39 -14.43 -10.97
N THR A 15 -24.75 -15.26 -11.94
CA THR A 15 -24.35 -16.67 -12.02
C THR A 15 -23.01 -16.94 -12.71
N ASN A 16 -22.27 -15.93 -13.18
CA ASN A 16 -21.01 -16.15 -13.89
C ASN A 16 -19.84 -15.27 -13.41
N TYR A 17 -19.84 -14.88 -12.14
CA TYR A 17 -18.72 -14.17 -11.56
C TYR A 17 -17.63 -15.16 -11.12
N ASP A 18 -16.52 -15.19 -11.83
CA ASP A 18 -15.32 -15.94 -11.44
C ASP A 18 -14.29 -14.98 -10.80
N ARG A 19 -14.28 -14.96 -9.46
CA ARG A 19 -13.35 -14.15 -8.68
C ARG A 19 -11.89 -14.49 -8.98
N LEU A 20 -11.57 -15.77 -9.17
CA LEU A 20 -10.20 -16.20 -9.42
C LEU A 20 -9.72 -15.71 -10.79
N GLN A 21 -10.58 -15.76 -11.79
CA GLN A 21 -10.28 -15.23 -13.13
C GLN A 21 -10.05 -13.72 -13.08
N GLU A 22 -10.88 -12.97 -12.35
CA GLU A 22 -10.72 -11.52 -12.19
C GLU A 22 -9.43 -11.16 -11.45
N LEU A 23 -9.11 -11.89 -10.36
CA LEU A 23 -7.85 -11.74 -9.64
C LEU A 23 -6.65 -12.00 -10.53
N LYS A 24 -6.70 -13.07 -11.31
CA LYS A 24 -5.62 -13.43 -12.22
C LYS A 24 -5.45 -12.39 -13.32
N ALA A 25 -6.51 -11.91 -13.93
CA ALA A 25 -6.45 -10.87 -14.95
C ALA A 25 -5.85 -9.56 -14.39
N PHE A 26 -6.25 -9.19 -13.16
CA PHE A 26 -5.68 -8.04 -12.47
C PHE A 26 -4.18 -8.21 -12.21
N ASP A 27 -3.76 -9.35 -11.68
CA ASP A 27 -2.37 -9.64 -11.35
C ASP A 27 -1.48 -9.73 -12.60
N ASP A 28 -1.93 -10.43 -13.63
CA ASP A 28 -1.24 -10.58 -14.91
C ASP A 28 -1.08 -9.22 -15.63
N SER A 29 -2.00 -8.28 -15.39
CA SER A 29 -1.88 -6.92 -15.95
C SER A 29 -0.64 -6.19 -15.45
N LYS A 30 -0.12 -6.53 -14.25
CA LYS A 30 1.00 -5.87 -13.55
C LYS A 30 0.81 -4.36 -13.37
N SER A 31 -0.40 -3.86 -13.57
CA SER A 31 -0.69 -2.43 -13.55
C SER A 31 -0.85 -1.88 -12.14
N GLY A 32 -1.23 -2.74 -11.20
CA GLY A 32 -1.63 -2.32 -9.86
C GLY A 32 -2.93 -1.54 -9.86
N VAL A 33 -3.28 -1.03 -8.69
CA VAL A 33 -4.47 -0.18 -8.49
C VAL A 33 -4.32 1.16 -9.23
N LYS A 34 -3.11 1.75 -9.21
CA LYS A 34 -2.83 2.98 -9.95
C LYS A 34 -3.14 2.83 -11.44
N GLY A 35 -2.75 1.69 -12.04
CA GLY A 35 -3.03 1.46 -13.46
C GLY A 35 -4.53 1.34 -13.79
N ILE A 36 -5.33 0.84 -12.85
CA ILE A 36 -6.80 0.84 -12.99
C ILE A 36 -7.34 2.28 -12.99
N VAL A 37 -6.84 3.11 -12.08
CA VAL A 37 -7.24 4.53 -11.98
C VAL A 37 -6.84 5.29 -13.23
N ASP A 38 -5.61 5.11 -13.70
CA ASP A 38 -5.09 5.77 -14.90
C ASP A 38 -5.85 5.36 -16.18
N ALA A 39 -6.41 4.16 -16.20
CA ALA A 39 -7.31 3.69 -17.27
C ALA A 39 -8.71 4.32 -17.23
N GLY A 40 -8.99 5.23 -16.29
CA GLY A 40 -10.25 5.95 -16.20
C GLY A 40 -11.43 5.13 -15.70
N ILE A 41 -11.17 4.15 -14.81
CA ILE A 41 -12.24 3.30 -14.27
C ILE A 41 -13.33 4.14 -13.57
N THR A 42 -14.58 3.82 -13.86
CA THR A 42 -15.75 4.50 -13.24
C THR A 42 -16.39 3.68 -12.11
N LYS A 43 -16.08 2.38 -12.03
CA LYS A 43 -16.62 1.47 -11.00
C LYS A 43 -15.48 0.64 -10.41
N ILE A 44 -15.48 0.51 -9.10
CA ILE A 44 -14.52 -0.35 -8.39
C ILE A 44 -14.74 -1.81 -8.79
N PRO A 45 -13.69 -2.55 -9.25
CA PRO A 45 -13.81 -3.96 -9.56
C PRO A 45 -14.27 -4.78 -8.35
N ARG A 46 -15.05 -5.84 -8.60
CA ARG A 46 -15.67 -6.64 -7.53
C ARG A 46 -14.67 -7.24 -6.55
N ILE A 47 -13.46 -7.58 -7.01
CA ILE A 47 -12.39 -8.11 -6.15
C ILE A 47 -12.01 -7.18 -4.99
N PHE A 48 -12.23 -5.84 -5.13
CA PHE A 48 -11.94 -4.84 -4.10
C PHE A 48 -13.15 -4.49 -3.24
N VAL A 49 -14.34 -4.99 -3.59
CA VAL A 49 -15.55 -4.68 -2.83
C VAL A 49 -15.61 -5.56 -1.59
N ARG A 50 -15.57 -4.92 -0.42
CA ARG A 50 -15.71 -5.63 0.86
C ARG A 50 -17.16 -6.14 1.00
N PRO A 51 -17.35 -7.44 1.29
CA PRO A 51 -18.66 -7.99 1.55
C PRO A 51 -19.38 -7.24 2.68
N PRO A 52 -20.71 -7.12 2.63
CA PRO A 52 -21.47 -6.37 3.65
C PRO A 52 -21.23 -6.88 5.07
N GLU A 53 -21.09 -8.20 5.24
CA GLU A 53 -20.83 -8.85 6.53
C GLU A 53 -19.45 -8.51 7.12
N ASP A 54 -18.50 -8.09 6.29
CA ASP A 54 -17.15 -7.68 6.73
C ASP A 54 -17.05 -6.17 6.98
N ARG A 55 -18.15 -5.44 6.76
CA ARG A 55 -18.17 -4.00 7.08
C ARG A 55 -18.36 -3.84 8.58
N ALA A 56 -17.61 -2.91 9.16
CA ALA A 56 -17.82 -2.55 10.55
C ALA A 56 -19.26 -2.04 10.72
N THR A 57 -20.07 -2.76 11.51
CA THR A 57 -21.46 -2.40 11.83
C THR A 57 -21.57 -1.61 13.14
N GLY A 58 -20.42 -1.41 13.81
CA GLY A 58 -20.38 -0.65 15.08
C GLY A 58 -20.58 0.84 14.84
N GLU A 59 -21.43 1.45 15.67
CA GLU A 59 -21.37 2.90 15.89
C GLU A 59 -19.93 3.28 16.16
N PRO A 60 -19.45 4.45 15.68
CA PRO A 60 -18.14 4.94 16.06
C PRO A 60 -18.10 4.96 17.59
N THR A 61 -17.36 4.03 18.19
CA THR A 61 -17.09 4.13 19.61
C THR A 61 -16.36 5.45 19.77
N ASP A 62 -16.95 6.38 20.51
CA ASP A 62 -16.40 7.69 20.84
C ASP A 62 -15.22 7.53 21.81
N THR A 63 -14.26 6.71 21.37
CA THR A 63 -13.00 6.55 22.04
C THR A 63 -12.08 7.61 21.45
N HIS A 64 -11.75 8.61 22.24
CA HIS A 64 -10.65 9.54 21.98
C HIS A 64 -9.34 8.75 21.95
N PHE A 65 -9.18 7.97 20.87
CA PHE A 65 -7.96 7.20 20.66
C PHE A 65 -6.86 8.16 20.23
N THR A 66 -5.88 8.33 21.12
CA THR A 66 -4.70 9.14 20.83
C THR A 66 -3.51 8.20 20.56
N ILE A 67 -2.90 8.37 19.39
CA ILE A 67 -1.67 7.65 19.08
C ILE A 67 -0.56 8.16 20.01
N PRO A 68 0.13 7.28 20.77
CA PRO A 68 1.22 7.70 21.62
C PRO A 68 2.34 8.37 20.82
N VAL A 69 2.85 9.49 21.34
CA VAL A 69 4.01 10.20 20.80
C VAL A 69 5.16 10.05 21.79
N ILE A 70 6.30 9.55 21.34
CA ILE A 70 7.47 9.28 22.17
C ILE A 70 8.62 10.17 21.72
N ASP A 71 9.16 10.94 22.65
CA ASP A 71 10.30 11.84 22.43
C ASP A 71 11.62 11.08 22.67
N LEU A 72 12.43 10.93 21.62
CA LEU A 72 13.76 10.30 21.72
C LEU A 72 14.87 11.30 22.11
N GLY A 73 14.58 12.60 22.16
CA GLY A 73 15.53 13.63 22.63
C GLY A 73 15.61 13.76 24.14
N GLY A 74 14.70 13.09 24.88
CA GLY A 74 14.66 13.10 26.35
C GLY A 74 15.57 12.06 27.01
N GLN A 75 15.22 11.68 28.25
CA GLN A 75 15.92 10.63 28.98
C GLN A 75 15.68 9.27 28.33
N ARG A 76 16.76 8.48 28.13
CA ARG A 76 16.64 7.16 27.50
C ARG A 76 15.68 6.22 28.25
N ALA A 77 15.66 6.28 29.57
CA ALA A 77 14.77 5.44 30.38
C ALA A 77 13.29 5.73 30.07
N ASP A 78 12.91 7.00 29.96
CA ASP A 78 11.54 7.43 29.65
C ASP A 78 11.14 7.01 28.23
N ALA A 79 12.05 7.12 27.26
CA ALA A 79 11.83 6.65 25.90
C ALA A 79 11.61 5.13 25.85
N VAL A 80 12.43 4.35 26.54
CA VAL A 80 12.30 2.89 26.62
C VAL A 80 10.97 2.48 27.24
N ASP A 81 10.59 3.10 28.36
CA ASP A 81 9.31 2.81 29.04
C ASP A 81 8.12 3.27 28.20
N GLY A 82 8.23 4.40 27.50
CA GLY A 82 7.24 4.89 26.56
C GLY A 82 7.00 3.91 25.41
N VAL A 83 8.09 3.44 24.77
CA VAL A 83 8.02 2.43 23.70
C VAL A 83 7.39 1.13 24.19
N ARG A 84 7.80 0.65 25.36
CA ARG A 84 7.25 -0.57 25.95
C ARG A 84 5.74 -0.47 26.14
N ARG A 85 5.27 0.57 26.85
CA ARG A 85 3.83 0.79 27.08
C ARG A 85 3.06 0.94 25.78
N ALA A 86 3.54 1.76 24.86
CA ALA A 86 2.86 1.96 23.58
C ALA A 86 2.76 0.67 22.77
N ALA A 87 3.81 -0.16 22.77
CA ALA A 87 3.81 -1.46 22.10
C ALA A 87 2.86 -2.46 22.76
N GLU A 88 2.76 -2.49 24.08
CA GLU A 88 1.88 -3.40 24.84
C GLU A 88 0.40 -3.00 24.75
N GLU A 89 0.11 -1.69 24.86
CA GLU A 89 -1.27 -1.18 24.96
C GLU A 89 -1.91 -0.89 23.61
N VAL A 90 -1.12 -0.36 22.66
CA VAL A 90 -1.61 0.16 21.38
C VAL A 90 -1.09 -0.63 20.18
N GLY A 91 0.16 -1.08 20.24
CA GLY A 91 0.84 -1.81 19.16
C GLY A 91 1.58 -0.90 18.16
N PHE A 92 1.38 0.42 18.19
CA PHE A 92 2.10 1.38 17.35
C PHE A 92 2.16 2.77 18.03
N PHE A 93 3.10 3.61 17.60
CA PHE A 93 3.37 4.92 18.16
C PHE A 93 4.07 5.83 17.13
N GLN A 94 4.13 7.11 17.41
CA GLN A 94 4.92 8.09 16.69
C GLN A 94 6.19 8.42 17.48
N LEU A 95 7.29 8.69 16.76
CA LEU A 95 8.55 9.15 17.35
C LEU A 95 8.80 10.60 16.96
N VAL A 96 9.27 11.40 17.90
CA VAL A 96 9.77 12.74 17.68
C VAL A 96 11.22 12.85 18.19
N ASN A 97 11.97 13.85 17.71
CA ASN A 97 13.39 14.03 18.03
C ASN A 97 14.24 12.78 17.78
N HIS A 98 13.90 12.02 16.74
CA HIS A 98 14.52 10.75 16.38
C HIS A 98 15.90 10.89 15.73
N GLY A 99 16.36 12.10 15.47
CA GLY A 99 17.68 12.38 14.89
C GLY A 99 17.80 12.18 13.37
N ILE A 100 16.75 11.72 12.72
CA ILE A 100 16.71 11.65 11.24
C ILE A 100 16.36 13.04 10.72
N ALA A 101 17.18 13.59 9.81
CA ALA A 101 16.93 14.89 9.25
C ALA A 101 15.64 14.89 8.41
N ASP A 102 14.82 15.94 8.52
CA ASP A 102 13.55 16.08 7.80
C ASP A 102 13.72 15.88 6.30
N ARG A 103 14.81 16.42 5.73
CA ARG A 103 15.15 16.24 4.31
C ARG A 103 15.22 14.76 3.90
N VAL A 104 15.75 13.87 4.77
CA VAL A 104 15.82 12.44 4.48
C VAL A 104 14.43 11.84 4.37
N LEU A 105 13.53 12.21 5.29
CA LEU A 105 12.14 11.75 5.29
C LEU A 105 11.39 12.24 4.05
N GLU A 106 11.57 13.51 3.70
CA GLU A 106 10.96 14.13 2.52
C GLU A 106 11.44 13.46 1.22
N GLU A 107 12.76 13.31 1.05
CA GLU A 107 13.35 12.67 -0.11
C GLU A 107 12.89 11.21 -0.26
N MET A 108 12.75 10.46 0.84
CA MET A 108 12.22 9.09 0.82
C MET A 108 10.75 9.05 0.38
N LEU A 109 9.92 9.96 0.88
CA LEU A 109 8.52 10.07 0.49
C LEU A 109 8.37 10.47 -0.99
N GLU A 110 9.18 11.41 -1.46
CA GLU A 110 9.19 11.85 -2.86
C GLU A 110 9.63 10.72 -3.80
N ALA A 111 10.67 9.98 -3.42
CA ALA A 111 11.14 8.81 -4.18
C ALA A 111 10.05 7.73 -4.27
N ALA A 112 9.37 7.43 -3.16
CA ALA A 112 8.27 6.48 -3.13
C ALA A 112 7.09 6.94 -4.00
N ARG A 113 6.69 8.22 -3.91
CA ARG A 113 5.66 8.80 -4.81
C ARG A 113 6.10 8.73 -6.26
N GLY A 114 7.33 9.16 -6.54
CA GLY A 114 7.90 9.16 -7.89
C GLY A 114 7.86 7.76 -8.51
N PHE A 115 8.15 6.70 -7.75
CA PHE A 115 8.01 5.34 -8.24
C PHE A 115 6.56 5.00 -8.62
N HIS A 116 5.60 5.33 -7.77
CA HIS A 116 4.19 5.02 -8.05
C HIS A 116 3.62 5.81 -9.23
N GLU A 117 4.18 6.97 -9.54
CA GLU A 117 3.82 7.80 -10.70
C GLU A 117 4.57 7.41 -12.00
N LEU A 118 5.54 6.48 -11.95
CA LEU A 118 6.22 6.00 -13.16
C LEU A 118 5.24 5.35 -14.15
N PRO A 119 5.55 5.38 -15.45
CA PRO A 119 4.82 4.63 -16.46
C PRO A 119 4.65 3.15 -16.08
N ARG A 120 3.52 2.56 -16.48
CA ARG A 120 3.19 1.16 -16.19
C ARG A 120 4.31 0.21 -16.63
N GLU A 121 4.88 0.45 -17.80
CA GLU A 121 5.93 -0.38 -18.40
C GLU A 121 7.12 -0.48 -17.46
N VAL A 122 7.57 0.64 -16.90
CA VAL A 122 8.68 0.69 -15.95
C VAL A 122 8.34 -0.02 -14.63
N LYS A 123 7.17 0.27 -14.08
CA LYS A 123 6.72 -0.38 -12.82
C LYS A 123 6.55 -1.88 -12.96
N SER A 124 6.13 -2.35 -14.14
CA SER A 124 5.89 -3.77 -14.41
C SER A 124 7.17 -4.63 -14.37
N GLU A 125 8.35 -4.03 -14.57
CA GLU A 125 9.64 -4.70 -14.43
C GLU A 125 9.91 -5.15 -12.99
N TYR A 126 9.38 -4.40 -12.01
CA TYR A 126 9.48 -4.70 -10.57
C TYR A 126 8.32 -5.54 -10.06
N TYR A 127 7.30 -5.77 -10.90
CA TYR A 127 6.11 -6.49 -10.46
C TYR A 127 6.39 -7.98 -10.30
N THR A 128 6.37 -8.44 -9.06
CA THR A 128 6.64 -9.84 -8.75
C THR A 128 5.98 -10.29 -7.46
N ARG A 129 5.61 -11.58 -7.39
CA ARG A 129 5.17 -12.27 -6.17
C ARG A 129 6.24 -13.17 -5.58
N GLU A 130 7.43 -13.19 -6.17
CA GLU A 130 8.56 -13.96 -5.65
C GLU A 130 9.03 -13.41 -4.31
N LEU A 131 8.97 -14.22 -3.27
CA LEU A 131 9.35 -13.79 -1.92
C LEU A 131 10.85 -13.49 -1.79
N ALA A 132 11.68 -14.20 -2.55
CA ALA A 132 13.14 -14.06 -2.51
C ALA A 132 13.66 -12.74 -3.10
N LYS A 133 12.91 -12.09 -3.98
CA LYS A 133 13.31 -10.78 -4.53
C LYS A 133 13.35 -9.73 -3.44
N LYS A 134 14.45 -8.96 -3.37
CA LYS A 134 14.60 -7.87 -2.40
C LYS A 134 13.79 -6.64 -2.77
N VAL A 135 13.69 -6.32 -4.06
CA VAL A 135 12.85 -5.23 -4.57
C VAL A 135 11.62 -5.82 -5.25
N LYS A 136 10.45 -5.41 -4.80
CA LYS A 136 9.16 -5.93 -5.28
C LYS A 136 8.13 -4.82 -5.35
N PHE A 137 7.46 -4.71 -6.49
CA PHE A 137 6.22 -3.97 -6.61
C PHE A 137 5.05 -4.95 -6.74
N ARG A 138 3.97 -4.73 -6.04
CA ARG A 138 2.74 -5.52 -6.18
C ARG A 138 1.54 -4.88 -5.49
N SER A 139 0.36 -5.17 -6.00
CA SER A 139 -0.89 -4.95 -5.29
C SER A 139 -1.17 -6.14 -4.40
N ASN A 140 -1.50 -5.88 -3.16
CA ASN A 140 -1.89 -6.87 -2.16
C ASN A 140 -0.89 -8.02 -1.93
N PHE A 141 -0.42 -8.12 -0.71
CA PHE A 141 0.45 -9.22 -0.29
C PHE A 141 -0.24 -10.60 -0.43
N ASP A 142 -1.50 -10.67 -0.06
CA ASP A 142 -2.32 -11.85 0.08
C ASP A 142 -3.48 -11.92 -0.93
N LEU A 143 -3.30 -11.36 -2.13
CA LEU A 143 -4.32 -11.19 -3.17
C LEU A 143 -5.19 -12.43 -3.39
N TYR A 144 -4.57 -13.61 -3.43
CA TYR A 144 -5.26 -14.88 -3.68
C TYR A 144 -5.79 -15.57 -2.42
N LYS A 145 -5.41 -15.08 -1.22
CA LYS A 145 -5.80 -15.70 0.06
C LYS A 145 -6.92 -14.93 0.75
N SER A 146 -6.90 -13.61 0.66
CA SER A 146 -7.90 -12.75 1.27
C SER A 146 -9.24 -12.82 0.58
N ARG A 147 -10.33 -12.65 1.32
CA ARG A 147 -11.71 -12.65 0.80
C ARG A 147 -11.98 -11.52 -0.18
N PHE A 148 -11.30 -10.38 0.01
CA PHE A 148 -11.34 -9.21 -0.87
C PHE A 148 -9.94 -8.60 -0.97
N ALA A 149 -9.67 -7.92 -2.06
CA ALA A 149 -8.41 -7.21 -2.27
C ALA A 149 -8.45 -5.82 -1.62
N ASN A 150 -7.31 -5.36 -1.12
CA ASN A 150 -7.17 -3.98 -0.66
C ASN A 150 -6.86 -3.06 -1.83
N TRP A 151 -7.43 -1.86 -1.82
CA TRP A 151 -7.17 -0.81 -2.80
C TRP A 151 -5.81 -0.17 -2.53
N ARG A 152 -4.73 -0.92 -2.76
CA ARG A 152 -3.38 -0.51 -2.41
C ARG A 152 -2.31 -1.17 -3.28
N ASP A 153 -1.35 -0.36 -3.74
CA ASP A 153 -0.10 -0.79 -4.32
C ASP A 153 1.04 -0.61 -3.29
N SER A 154 2.05 -1.48 -3.36
CA SER A 154 3.17 -1.45 -2.43
C SER A 154 4.50 -1.70 -3.14
N LEU A 155 5.48 -0.85 -2.87
CA LEU A 155 6.88 -1.07 -3.17
C LEU A 155 7.57 -1.62 -1.93
N TYR A 156 8.24 -2.74 -2.05
CA TYR A 156 9.02 -3.36 -0.99
C TYR A 156 10.50 -3.31 -1.35
N CYS A 157 11.32 -2.83 -0.42
CA CYS A 157 12.78 -2.83 -0.53
C CYS A 157 13.35 -3.44 0.75
N VAL A 158 13.98 -4.62 0.64
CA VAL A 158 14.59 -5.32 1.77
C VAL A 158 16.06 -4.94 1.83
N MET A 159 16.41 -4.06 2.78
CA MET A 159 17.75 -3.48 2.90
C MET A 159 18.72 -4.30 3.73
N GLY A 160 18.23 -5.26 4.54
CA GLY A 160 19.03 -6.08 5.44
C GLY A 160 18.46 -7.48 5.64
N PRO A 161 19.19 -8.43 6.29
CA PRO A 161 20.55 -8.27 6.81
C PRO A 161 21.65 -8.17 5.72
N ASP A 162 21.44 -8.81 4.55
CA ASP A 162 22.36 -8.70 3.42
C ASP A 162 22.08 -7.40 2.66
N PRO A 163 23.08 -6.56 2.41
CA PRO A 163 22.90 -5.31 1.68
C PRO A 163 22.18 -5.51 0.35
N LEU A 164 21.29 -4.57 0.03
CA LEU A 164 20.67 -4.52 -1.28
C LEU A 164 21.63 -3.87 -2.27
N ASP A 165 21.80 -4.49 -3.46
CA ASP A 165 22.51 -3.84 -4.56
C ASP A 165 21.70 -2.61 -5.02
N PRO A 166 22.29 -1.40 -4.98
CA PRO A 166 21.62 -0.18 -5.45
C PRO A 166 21.09 -0.29 -6.88
N GLN A 167 21.69 -1.15 -7.72
CA GLN A 167 21.23 -1.35 -9.09
C GLN A 167 19.88 -2.07 -9.18
N GLU A 168 19.51 -2.83 -8.16
CA GLU A 168 18.18 -3.46 -8.08
C GLU A 168 17.06 -2.45 -7.79
N LEU A 169 17.38 -1.28 -7.22
CA LEU A 169 16.40 -0.26 -6.93
C LEU A 169 15.91 0.44 -8.20
N PRO A 170 14.62 0.83 -8.26
CA PRO A 170 14.15 1.79 -9.26
C PRO A 170 15.01 3.04 -9.26
N LEU A 171 15.34 3.55 -10.46
CA LEU A 171 16.25 4.68 -10.60
C LEU A 171 15.84 5.88 -9.74
N VAL A 172 14.54 6.17 -9.68
CA VAL A 172 13.98 7.28 -8.88
C VAL A 172 14.17 7.10 -7.37
N CYS A 173 14.39 5.87 -6.90
CA CYS A 173 14.59 5.55 -5.48
C CYS A 173 16.08 5.44 -5.09
N ARG A 174 16.99 5.26 -6.06
CA ARG A 174 18.39 4.92 -5.78
C ARG A 174 19.07 5.86 -4.83
N TYR A 175 19.02 7.14 -5.13
CA TYR A 175 19.72 8.15 -4.32
C TYR A 175 19.19 8.17 -2.89
N SER A 176 17.89 8.33 -2.72
CA SER A 176 17.27 8.47 -1.40
C SER A 176 17.38 7.21 -0.54
N PHE A 177 17.38 6.01 -1.17
CA PHE A 177 17.46 4.74 -0.47
C PHE A 177 18.90 4.27 -0.17
N THR A 178 19.92 4.84 -0.79
CA THR A 178 21.32 4.41 -0.61
C THR A 178 22.19 5.44 0.08
N SER A 179 21.88 6.72 0.01
CA SER A 179 22.67 7.77 0.66
C SER A 179 22.45 7.90 2.17
N HIS A 180 21.50 7.13 2.73
CA HIS A 180 21.10 7.25 4.14
C HIS A 180 21.11 5.94 4.91
N PHE A 181 21.64 4.85 4.31
CA PHE A 181 21.79 3.54 4.95
C PHE A 181 23.25 3.09 4.97
#